data_1525ef73deb66dc3f691c1af07e6b766
#
_entry.id   1525ef73deb66dc3f691c1af07e6b766
#
_cell.length_a   1.000
_cell.length_b   1.000
_cell.length_c   1.000
_cell.angle_alpha   90.00
_cell.angle_beta   90.00
_cell.angle_gamma   90.00
#
_symmetry.space_group_name_H-M   'P 1'
#
loop_
_entity.id
_entity.type
_entity.pdbx_description
1 polymer ?
#
loop_
_entity_poly.entity_id
_entity_poly.type
_entity_poly.pdbx_seq_one_letter_code
_entity_poly.pdbx_strand_id
1 'polypeptide(L)'
;GQTCYICTQALHWKTKEGLVRMCACRGTAGFAHVSCLAEQAKILVAEAEENNLDRQAIASRLDRWRVCGVCKQEFHGVVFCALGWACWKTYCGRSENDWIRGASMTALGTGLYMTFSYADALTAFEGDLAMMQRIRAPEFMMQSQKTNVANCYDYLGRKDEALVIRREIYAWRRINLGFSNDLTQTAALNVSHSLIESGRIPEAKSICYEVIGALPPNALTSFNMLRLRQKLAWAEFDDGNLREAQAMYEDLERSTLRVLGPAHPLTQGVKTYLKVTRSRRAAATLPAFGQNSDSDAPGPGEDRPRRE
;
A
#
# COMPACT_ATOMS: atom_id res chain seq x y z
N GLY A 1 36.07 -17.99 0.39
CA GLY A 1 35.19 -17.06 -0.34
C GLY A 1 33.73 -17.52 -0.30
N GLN A 2 32.81 -16.64 -0.57
CA GLN A 2 31.36 -16.96 -0.65
C GLN A 2 31.07 -17.69 -1.96
N THR A 3 30.15 -18.65 -1.91
CA THR A 3 29.70 -19.43 -3.06
C THR A 3 28.17 -19.48 -3.13
N CYS A 4 27.65 -19.73 -4.32
CA CYS A 4 26.21 -19.95 -4.53
C CYS A 4 25.77 -21.24 -3.80
N TYR A 5 24.71 -21.15 -3.01
CA TYR A 5 24.21 -22.33 -2.27
C TYR A 5 23.57 -23.40 -3.18
N ILE A 6 23.36 -23.07 -4.49
CA ILE A 6 22.78 -23.99 -5.47
C ILE A 6 23.87 -24.67 -6.28
N CYS A 7 24.76 -23.92 -6.96
CA CYS A 7 25.78 -24.49 -7.85
C CYS A 7 27.19 -24.53 -7.25
N THR A 8 27.38 -24.08 -6.01
CA THR A 8 28.65 -24.07 -5.24
C THR A 8 29.80 -23.22 -5.83
N GLN A 9 29.55 -22.46 -6.90
CA GLN A 9 30.52 -21.62 -7.57
C GLN A 9 30.41 -20.15 -7.10
N ALA A 10 31.53 -19.40 -7.16
CA ALA A 10 31.53 -17.97 -6.88
C ALA A 10 31.03 -17.15 -8.07
N LEU A 11 31.33 -17.59 -9.29
CA LEU A 11 30.77 -17.06 -10.54
C LEU A 11 29.96 -18.13 -11.24
N HIS A 12 28.83 -17.76 -11.81
CA HIS A 12 27.98 -18.70 -12.53
C HIS A 12 28.71 -19.23 -13.80
N TRP A 13 28.74 -20.57 -13.95
CA TRP A 13 29.57 -21.23 -14.95
C TRP A 13 29.25 -20.78 -16.40
N LYS A 14 27.97 -20.49 -16.69
CA LYS A 14 27.51 -20.10 -18.03
C LYS A 14 27.44 -18.59 -18.23
N THR A 15 26.75 -17.85 -17.34
CA THR A 15 26.48 -16.41 -17.50
C THR A 15 27.59 -15.53 -16.95
N LYS A 16 28.51 -16.09 -16.15
CA LYS A 16 29.60 -15.37 -15.47
C LYS A 16 29.08 -14.29 -14.49
N GLU A 17 27.79 -14.30 -14.13
CA GLU A 17 27.24 -13.41 -13.12
C GLU A 17 27.78 -13.70 -11.71
N GLY A 18 27.85 -12.65 -10.90
CA GLY A 18 28.24 -12.73 -9.50
C GLY A 18 27.10 -13.15 -8.57
N LEU A 19 27.47 -13.29 -7.30
CA LEU A 19 26.52 -13.67 -6.25
C LEU A 19 25.65 -12.49 -5.81
N VAL A 20 24.39 -12.75 -5.55
CA VAL A 20 23.42 -11.84 -4.94
C VAL A 20 22.84 -12.41 -3.66
N ARG A 21 22.37 -11.54 -2.75
CA ARG A 21 21.62 -11.92 -1.56
C ARG A 21 20.70 -10.78 -1.18
N MET A 22 19.45 -10.81 -1.64
CA MET A 22 18.42 -9.82 -1.35
C MET A 22 17.24 -10.47 -0.64
N CYS A 23 17.53 -11.09 0.53
CA CYS A 23 16.57 -11.73 1.45
C CYS A 23 17.05 -11.58 2.89
N ALA A 24 16.36 -12.16 3.87
CA ALA A 24 16.71 -12.06 5.29
C ALA A 24 17.82 -13.01 5.77
N CYS A 25 18.48 -13.76 4.88
CA CYS A 25 19.61 -14.63 5.25
C CYS A 25 20.76 -13.84 5.86
N ARG A 26 21.49 -14.46 6.80
CA ARG A 26 22.63 -13.85 7.50
C ARG A 26 23.92 -14.67 7.30
N GLY A 27 25.06 -14.08 7.61
CA GLY A 27 26.37 -14.71 7.49
C GLY A 27 26.69 -15.10 6.05
N THR A 28 27.09 -16.34 5.82
CA THR A 28 27.41 -16.93 4.51
C THR A 28 26.21 -17.55 3.80
N ALA A 29 25.03 -17.59 4.44
CA ALA A 29 23.83 -18.19 3.88
C ALA A 29 23.15 -17.29 2.85
N GLY A 30 22.43 -17.89 1.91
CA GLY A 30 21.53 -17.22 0.98
C GLY A 30 22.19 -16.51 -0.20
N PHE A 31 23.50 -16.65 -0.39
CA PHE A 31 24.16 -16.19 -1.62
C PHE A 31 23.86 -17.13 -2.78
N ALA A 32 23.39 -16.58 -3.90
CA ALA A 32 23.09 -17.33 -5.10
C ALA A 32 23.27 -16.46 -6.35
N HIS A 33 23.36 -17.10 -7.51
CA HIS A 33 23.19 -16.42 -8.80
C HIS A 33 21.71 -16.28 -9.12
N VAL A 34 21.31 -15.19 -9.76
CA VAL A 34 19.90 -15.01 -10.22
C VAL A 34 19.49 -16.14 -11.16
N SER A 35 20.40 -16.53 -12.08
CA SER A 35 20.15 -17.66 -12.99
C SER A 35 19.95 -18.99 -12.25
N CYS A 36 20.68 -19.24 -11.17
CA CYS A 36 20.51 -20.45 -10.35
C CYS A 36 19.15 -20.44 -9.61
N LEU A 37 18.74 -19.30 -9.08
CA LEU A 37 17.43 -19.14 -8.44
C LEU A 37 16.30 -19.35 -9.43
N ALA A 38 16.41 -18.76 -10.62
CA ALA A 38 15.42 -18.92 -11.68
C ALA A 38 15.30 -20.35 -12.16
N GLU A 39 16.44 -21.03 -12.41
CA GLU A 39 16.45 -22.43 -12.87
C GLU A 39 15.88 -23.36 -11.78
N GLN A 40 16.25 -23.16 -10.51
CA GLN A 40 15.67 -23.93 -9.40
C GLN A 40 14.14 -23.74 -9.32
N ALA A 41 13.64 -22.51 -9.44
CA ALA A 41 12.21 -22.24 -9.39
C ALA A 41 11.48 -22.92 -10.58
N LYS A 42 12.06 -22.83 -11.78
CA LYS A 42 11.53 -23.48 -12.98
C LYS A 42 11.44 -25.00 -12.85
N ILE A 43 12.52 -25.65 -12.39
CA ILE A 43 12.58 -27.11 -12.18
C ILE A 43 11.50 -27.54 -11.18
N LEU A 44 11.37 -26.84 -10.04
CA LEU A 44 10.40 -27.19 -9.00
C LEU A 44 8.96 -27.10 -9.48
N VAL A 45 8.62 -26.15 -10.36
CA VAL A 45 7.28 -26.07 -10.94
C VAL A 45 7.07 -27.18 -11.98
N ALA A 46 8.07 -27.45 -12.84
CA ALA A 46 7.99 -28.52 -13.82
C ALA A 46 7.81 -29.91 -13.15
N GLU A 47 8.59 -30.20 -12.13
CA GLU A 47 8.46 -31.43 -11.32
C GLU A 47 7.06 -31.57 -10.70
N ALA A 48 6.50 -30.46 -10.19
CA ALA A 48 5.16 -30.50 -9.62
C ALA A 48 4.08 -30.78 -10.67
N GLU A 49 4.21 -30.24 -11.89
CA GLU A 49 3.32 -30.52 -13.01
C GLU A 49 3.46 -31.94 -13.54
N GLU A 50 4.69 -32.43 -13.72
CA GLU A 50 4.99 -33.81 -14.16
C GLU A 50 4.45 -34.87 -13.19
N ASN A 51 4.50 -34.57 -11.89
CA ASN A 51 3.93 -35.45 -10.86
C ASN A 51 2.42 -35.21 -10.62
N ASN A 52 1.74 -34.40 -11.46
CA ASN A 52 0.32 -34.08 -11.37
C ASN A 52 -0.12 -33.62 -9.97
N LEU A 53 0.71 -32.79 -9.31
CA LEU A 53 0.36 -32.24 -8.00
C LEU A 53 -0.83 -31.27 -8.14
N ASP A 54 -1.57 -31.10 -7.07
CA ASP A 54 -2.70 -30.17 -7.04
C ASP A 54 -2.25 -28.69 -7.21
N ARG A 55 -3.21 -27.82 -7.50
CA ARG A 55 -2.95 -26.39 -7.73
C ARG A 55 -2.25 -25.70 -6.55
N GLN A 56 -2.56 -26.12 -5.31
CA GLN A 56 -1.98 -25.53 -4.12
C GLN A 56 -0.49 -25.90 -4.00
N ALA A 57 -0.15 -27.15 -4.27
CA ALA A 57 1.23 -27.62 -4.30
C ALA A 57 2.04 -26.93 -5.40
N ILE A 58 1.49 -26.80 -6.61
CA ILE A 58 2.14 -26.06 -7.71
C ILE A 58 2.33 -24.59 -7.33
N ALA A 59 1.33 -23.93 -6.73
CA ALA A 59 1.44 -22.55 -6.27
C ALA A 59 2.56 -22.37 -5.22
N SER A 60 2.69 -23.32 -4.30
CA SER A 60 3.80 -23.34 -3.32
C SER A 60 5.17 -23.49 -3.98
N ARG A 61 5.27 -24.19 -5.11
CA ARG A 61 6.52 -24.27 -5.90
C ARG A 61 6.76 -22.98 -6.69
N LEU A 62 5.70 -22.39 -7.22
CA LEU A 62 5.77 -21.10 -7.92
C LEU A 62 6.25 -19.96 -7.00
N ASP A 63 5.99 -20.04 -5.69
CA ASP A 63 6.51 -19.08 -4.71
C ASP A 63 8.04 -18.99 -4.70
N ARG A 64 8.77 -19.95 -5.27
CA ARG A 64 10.23 -19.88 -5.38
C ARG A 64 10.74 -18.76 -6.27
N TRP A 65 9.91 -18.23 -7.15
CA TRP A 65 10.23 -17.05 -7.92
C TRP A 65 10.29 -15.75 -7.08
N ARG A 66 9.74 -15.77 -5.86
CA ARG A 66 9.67 -14.60 -4.99
C ARG A 66 10.21 -14.84 -3.57
N VAL A 67 10.31 -16.10 -3.13
CA VAL A 67 10.65 -16.47 -1.76
C VAL A 67 11.95 -17.25 -1.71
N CYS A 68 12.87 -16.81 -0.87
CA CYS A 68 14.17 -17.47 -0.64
C CYS A 68 13.98 -18.90 -0.10
N GLY A 69 14.67 -19.86 -0.72
CA GLY A 69 14.65 -21.26 -0.32
C GLY A 69 15.16 -21.53 1.07
N VAL A 70 16.05 -20.69 1.57
CA VAL A 70 16.75 -20.87 2.85
C VAL A 70 15.97 -20.22 4.00
N CYS A 71 15.75 -18.90 3.96
CA CYS A 71 15.11 -18.17 5.06
C CYS A 71 13.58 -18.04 4.94
N LYS A 72 12.99 -18.48 3.83
CA LYS A 72 11.54 -18.41 3.56
C LYS A 72 10.96 -16.98 3.55
N GLN A 73 11.81 -15.97 3.45
CA GLN A 73 11.41 -14.58 3.29
C GLN A 73 11.47 -14.18 1.82
N GLU A 74 10.68 -13.18 1.46
CA GLU A 74 10.66 -12.66 0.10
C GLU A 74 12.02 -12.06 -0.29
N PHE A 75 12.36 -12.19 -1.57
CA PHE A 75 13.41 -11.39 -2.15
C PHE A 75 12.94 -9.94 -2.25
N HIS A 76 13.87 -9.01 -2.33
CA HIS A 76 13.54 -7.59 -2.49
C HIS A 76 14.46 -6.91 -3.51
N GLY A 77 14.10 -5.67 -3.88
CA GLY A 77 14.89 -4.85 -4.79
C GLY A 77 15.12 -5.51 -6.15
N VAL A 78 16.31 -5.28 -6.71
CA VAL A 78 16.67 -5.71 -8.08
C VAL A 78 16.64 -7.22 -8.30
N VAL A 79 16.88 -8.02 -7.26
CA VAL A 79 16.81 -9.50 -7.37
C VAL A 79 15.37 -9.95 -7.58
N PHE A 80 14.43 -9.36 -6.84
CA PHE A 80 13.02 -9.68 -7.02
C PHE A 80 12.52 -9.29 -8.41
N CYS A 81 12.91 -8.11 -8.91
CA CYS A 81 12.59 -7.68 -10.27
C CYS A 81 13.19 -8.62 -11.33
N ALA A 82 14.47 -9.01 -11.19
CA ALA A 82 15.12 -9.92 -12.11
C ALA A 82 14.45 -11.31 -12.15
N LEU A 83 14.03 -11.83 -10.97
CA LEU A 83 13.28 -13.08 -10.89
C LEU A 83 11.88 -12.94 -11.49
N GLY A 84 11.20 -11.80 -11.32
CA GLY A 84 9.93 -11.50 -11.97
C GLY A 84 10.04 -11.54 -13.50
N TRP A 85 11.09 -10.92 -14.07
CA TRP A 85 11.39 -11.01 -15.50
C TRP A 85 11.67 -12.43 -15.96
N ALA A 86 12.47 -13.19 -15.21
CA ALA A 86 12.79 -14.57 -15.55
C ALA A 86 11.54 -15.47 -15.49
N CYS A 87 10.68 -15.27 -14.50
CA CYS A 87 9.39 -15.94 -14.36
C CYS A 87 8.49 -15.67 -15.57
N TRP A 88 8.29 -14.40 -15.92
CA TRP A 88 7.51 -14.02 -17.08
C TRP A 88 8.05 -14.65 -18.37
N LYS A 89 9.35 -14.53 -18.65
CA LYS A 89 9.98 -15.15 -19.83
C LYS A 89 9.79 -16.67 -19.90
N THR A 90 9.74 -17.33 -18.75
CA THR A 90 9.53 -18.78 -18.67
C THR A 90 8.12 -19.18 -19.05
N TYR A 91 7.10 -18.39 -18.66
CA TYR A 91 5.71 -18.79 -18.76
C TYR A 91 4.85 -17.94 -19.72
N CYS A 92 5.37 -16.87 -20.32
CA CYS A 92 4.61 -16.00 -21.24
C CYS A 92 4.06 -16.72 -22.49
N GLY A 93 4.68 -17.81 -22.91
CA GLY A 93 4.23 -18.62 -24.04
C GLY A 93 3.07 -19.59 -23.73
N ARG A 94 2.65 -19.71 -22.47
CA ARG A 94 1.52 -20.56 -22.07
C ARG A 94 0.19 -19.96 -22.53
N SER A 95 -0.85 -20.79 -22.60
CA SER A 95 -2.22 -20.34 -22.90
C SER A 95 -2.67 -19.24 -21.94
N GLU A 96 -3.51 -18.31 -22.40
CA GLU A 96 -4.12 -17.28 -21.53
C GLU A 96 -4.97 -17.88 -20.41
N ASN A 97 -5.53 -19.07 -20.61
CA ASN A 97 -6.28 -19.78 -19.57
C ASN A 97 -5.39 -20.47 -18.53
N ASP A 98 -4.07 -20.53 -18.75
CA ASP A 98 -3.15 -21.07 -17.76
C ASP A 98 -2.86 -20.04 -16.67
N TRP A 99 -3.30 -20.33 -15.45
CA TRP A 99 -3.15 -19.46 -14.31
C TRP A 99 -1.68 -19.13 -13.97
N ILE A 100 -0.72 -20.00 -14.34
CA ILE A 100 0.73 -19.75 -14.14
C ILE A 100 1.19 -18.58 -15.01
N ARG A 101 0.63 -18.41 -16.21
CA ARG A 101 0.94 -17.25 -17.06
C ARG A 101 0.51 -15.94 -16.36
N GLY A 102 -0.71 -15.85 -15.83
CA GLY A 102 -1.17 -14.68 -15.07
C GLY A 102 -0.33 -14.45 -13.82
N ALA A 103 -0.03 -15.50 -13.05
CA ALA A 103 0.83 -15.42 -11.88
C ALA A 103 2.24 -14.90 -12.22
N SER A 104 2.80 -15.30 -13.36
CA SER A 104 4.12 -14.83 -13.83
C SER A 104 4.09 -13.35 -14.24
N MET A 105 2.99 -12.89 -14.82
CA MET A 105 2.79 -11.48 -15.18
C MET A 105 2.63 -10.61 -13.92
N THR A 106 1.87 -11.11 -12.92
CA THR A 106 1.79 -10.48 -11.59
C THR A 106 3.16 -10.40 -10.91
N ALA A 107 3.98 -11.48 -11.00
CA ALA A 107 5.34 -11.48 -10.43
C ALA A 107 6.25 -10.42 -11.09
N LEU A 108 6.17 -10.28 -12.41
CA LEU A 108 6.87 -9.22 -13.14
C LEU A 108 6.41 -7.84 -12.70
N GLY A 109 5.10 -7.57 -12.72
CA GLY A 109 4.54 -6.28 -12.32
C GLY A 109 4.93 -5.90 -10.89
N THR A 110 4.88 -6.87 -9.95
CA THR A 110 5.30 -6.65 -8.56
C THR A 110 6.80 -6.34 -8.46
N GLY A 111 7.64 -7.05 -9.20
CA GLY A 111 9.09 -6.78 -9.25
C GLY A 111 9.42 -5.38 -9.76
N LEU A 112 8.76 -4.95 -10.82
CA LEU A 112 8.89 -3.61 -11.38
C LEU A 112 8.38 -2.54 -10.40
N TYR A 113 7.25 -2.78 -9.75
CA TYR A 113 6.71 -1.89 -8.71
C TYR A 113 7.68 -1.70 -7.53
N MET A 114 8.29 -2.79 -7.05
CA MET A 114 9.25 -2.77 -5.95
C MET A 114 10.59 -2.11 -6.30
N THR A 115 10.88 -1.93 -7.59
CA THR A 115 12.04 -1.18 -8.08
C THR A 115 11.68 0.22 -8.59
N PHE A 116 10.49 0.72 -8.22
CA PHE A 116 9.98 2.05 -8.55
C PHE A 116 9.74 2.31 -10.04
N SER A 117 9.74 1.26 -10.88
CA SER A 117 9.40 1.33 -12.31
C SER A 117 7.87 1.26 -12.48
N TYR A 118 7.17 2.26 -11.94
CA TYR A 118 5.70 2.24 -11.84
C TYR A 118 4.97 2.22 -13.17
N ALA A 119 5.50 2.85 -14.21
CA ALA A 119 4.91 2.85 -15.55
C ALA A 119 4.96 1.45 -16.20
N ASP A 120 6.10 0.76 -16.07
CA ASP A 120 6.26 -0.60 -16.58
C ASP A 120 5.45 -1.59 -15.75
N ALA A 121 5.39 -1.40 -14.42
CA ALA A 121 4.54 -2.18 -13.53
C ALA A 121 3.06 -2.04 -13.90
N LEU A 122 2.61 -0.82 -14.18
CA LEU A 122 1.25 -0.55 -14.65
C LEU A 122 0.95 -1.32 -15.94
N THR A 123 1.85 -1.24 -16.94
CA THR A 123 1.70 -1.97 -18.20
C THR A 123 1.55 -3.49 -17.97
N ALA A 124 2.35 -4.06 -17.07
CA ALA A 124 2.26 -5.48 -16.74
C ALA A 124 0.92 -5.82 -16.05
N PHE A 125 0.48 -5.03 -15.08
CA PHE A 125 -0.78 -5.27 -14.35
C PHE A 125 -2.01 -5.04 -15.23
N GLU A 126 -2.02 -4.01 -16.09
CA GLU A 126 -3.11 -3.78 -17.06
C GLU A 126 -3.17 -4.89 -18.11
N GLY A 127 -2.01 -5.39 -18.56
CA GLY A 127 -1.93 -6.53 -19.47
C GLY A 127 -2.53 -7.80 -18.86
N ASP A 128 -2.23 -8.08 -17.59
CA ASP A 128 -2.81 -9.22 -16.87
C ASP A 128 -4.32 -9.04 -16.66
N LEU A 129 -4.76 -7.85 -16.26
CA LEU A 129 -6.19 -7.54 -16.11
C LEU A 129 -6.96 -7.69 -17.43
N ALA A 130 -6.40 -7.20 -18.54
CA ALA A 130 -6.98 -7.36 -19.87
C ALA A 130 -7.06 -8.83 -20.30
N MET A 131 -6.04 -9.63 -19.96
CA MET A 131 -6.07 -11.08 -20.18
C MET A 131 -7.19 -11.75 -19.37
N MET A 132 -7.30 -11.42 -18.07
CA MET A 132 -8.38 -11.91 -17.21
C MET A 132 -9.78 -11.56 -17.75
N GLN A 133 -9.96 -10.37 -18.32
CA GLN A 133 -11.21 -9.95 -18.95
C GLN A 133 -11.52 -10.79 -20.22
N ARG A 134 -10.51 -11.02 -21.07
CA ARG A 134 -10.70 -11.86 -22.30
C ARG A 134 -11.13 -13.27 -21.99
N ILE A 135 -10.53 -13.89 -20.95
CA ILE A 135 -10.90 -15.25 -20.52
C ILE A 135 -12.13 -15.28 -19.61
N ARG A 136 -12.78 -14.14 -19.37
CA ARG A 136 -13.95 -13.98 -18.48
C ARG A 136 -13.69 -14.54 -17.08
N ALA A 137 -12.51 -14.26 -16.53
CA ALA A 137 -12.16 -14.62 -15.17
C ALA A 137 -13.18 -14.08 -14.17
N PRO A 138 -13.47 -14.78 -13.07
CA PRO A 138 -14.37 -14.29 -12.03
C PRO A 138 -13.90 -12.96 -11.47
N GLU A 139 -14.85 -12.05 -11.19
CA GLU A 139 -14.53 -10.68 -10.71
C GLU A 139 -13.64 -10.68 -9.46
N PHE A 140 -13.85 -11.61 -8.53
CA PHE A 140 -13.02 -11.68 -7.31
C PHE A 140 -11.51 -11.88 -7.61
N MET A 141 -11.15 -12.52 -8.73
CA MET A 141 -9.76 -12.71 -9.15
C MET A 141 -9.17 -11.40 -9.69
N MET A 142 -9.98 -10.58 -10.38
CA MET A 142 -9.56 -9.31 -10.93
C MET A 142 -9.34 -8.23 -9.85
N GLN A 143 -9.94 -8.38 -8.67
CA GLN A 143 -9.86 -7.38 -7.58
C GLN A 143 -8.44 -7.08 -7.12
N SER A 144 -7.57 -8.10 -7.09
CA SER A 144 -6.15 -7.93 -6.71
C SER A 144 -5.39 -7.13 -7.77
N GLN A 145 -5.62 -7.43 -9.05
CA GLN A 145 -4.98 -6.71 -10.15
C GLN A 145 -5.48 -5.25 -10.25
N LYS A 146 -6.79 -5.03 -10.11
CA LYS A 146 -7.34 -3.67 -10.00
C LYS A 146 -6.67 -2.88 -8.88
N THR A 147 -6.39 -3.52 -7.72
CA THR A 147 -5.68 -2.88 -6.62
C THR A 147 -4.24 -2.50 -7.01
N ASN A 148 -3.52 -3.39 -7.70
CA ASN A 148 -2.16 -3.13 -8.17
C ASN A 148 -2.11 -1.98 -9.18
N VAL A 149 -3.06 -1.95 -10.14
CA VAL A 149 -3.22 -0.86 -11.11
C VAL A 149 -3.48 0.48 -10.40
N ALA A 150 -4.42 0.51 -9.43
CA ALA A 150 -4.70 1.72 -8.66
C ALA A 150 -3.49 2.22 -7.87
N ASN A 151 -2.68 1.31 -7.31
CA ASN A 151 -1.45 1.69 -6.62
C ASN A 151 -0.41 2.27 -7.58
N CYS A 152 -0.27 1.73 -8.79
CA CYS A 152 0.61 2.31 -9.81
C CYS A 152 0.15 3.72 -10.21
N TYR A 153 -1.15 3.94 -10.40
CA TYR A 153 -1.70 5.26 -10.70
C TYR A 153 -1.38 6.29 -9.63
N ASP A 154 -1.47 5.93 -8.34
CA ASP A 154 -1.09 6.83 -7.25
C ASP A 154 0.37 7.29 -7.35
N TYR A 155 1.31 6.34 -7.52
CA TYR A 155 2.73 6.68 -7.62
C TYR A 155 3.09 7.44 -8.91
N LEU A 156 2.27 7.32 -9.96
CA LEU A 156 2.38 8.11 -11.18
C LEU A 156 1.68 9.48 -11.10
N GLY A 157 1.10 9.82 -9.95
CA GLY A 157 0.36 11.08 -9.75
C GLY A 157 -1.04 11.10 -10.36
N ARG A 158 -1.52 9.98 -10.92
CA ARG A 158 -2.83 9.83 -11.57
C ARG A 158 -3.92 9.48 -10.52
N LYS A 159 -4.07 10.36 -9.53
CA LYS A 159 -4.89 10.11 -8.33
C LYS A 159 -6.38 9.92 -8.61
N ASP A 160 -6.92 10.62 -9.58
CA ASP A 160 -8.35 10.50 -9.93
C ASP A 160 -8.66 9.13 -10.52
N GLU A 161 -7.78 8.58 -11.36
CA GLU A 161 -7.93 7.25 -11.94
C GLU A 161 -7.78 6.16 -10.87
N ALA A 162 -6.84 6.32 -9.95
CA ALA A 162 -6.71 5.45 -8.78
C ALA A 162 -7.98 5.45 -7.93
N LEU A 163 -8.57 6.64 -7.69
CA LEU A 163 -9.79 6.78 -6.90
C LEU A 163 -11.00 6.10 -7.57
N VAL A 164 -11.15 6.20 -8.89
CA VAL A 164 -12.22 5.52 -9.63
C VAL A 164 -12.14 4.01 -9.39
N ILE A 165 -10.98 3.41 -9.60
CA ILE A 165 -10.78 1.96 -9.41
C ILE A 165 -11.00 1.57 -7.95
N ARG A 166 -10.51 2.33 -6.98
CA ARG A 166 -10.69 2.04 -5.55
C ARG A 166 -12.15 2.08 -5.13
N ARG A 167 -12.96 2.98 -5.71
CA ARG A 167 -14.42 3.02 -5.48
C ARG A 167 -15.11 1.78 -6.02
N GLU A 168 -14.74 1.32 -7.21
CA GLU A 168 -15.27 0.08 -7.78
C GLU A 168 -14.93 -1.13 -6.90
N ILE A 169 -13.66 -1.23 -6.45
CA ILE A 169 -13.22 -2.30 -5.57
C ILE A 169 -14.01 -2.29 -4.26
N TYR A 170 -14.16 -1.11 -3.63
CA TYR A 170 -14.90 -0.98 -2.38
C TYR A 170 -16.37 -1.34 -2.56
N ALA A 171 -17.03 -0.83 -3.59
CA ALA A 171 -18.43 -1.12 -3.88
C ALA A 171 -18.67 -2.62 -4.07
N TRP A 172 -17.82 -3.29 -4.87
CA TRP A 172 -17.94 -4.72 -5.11
C TRP A 172 -17.72 -5.53 -3.83
N ARG A 173 -16.65 -5.24 -3.06
CA ARG A 173 -16.33 -5.98 -1.82
C ARG A 173 -17.40 -5.78 -0.75
N ARG A 174 -17.93 -4.58 -0.61
CA ARG A 174 -19.01 -4.28 0.32
C ARG A 174 -20.25 -5.14 0.05
N ILE A 175 -20.64 -5.28 -1.22
CA ILE A 175 -21.83 -6.04 -1.63
C ILE A 175 -21.60 -7.55 -1.51
N ASN A 176 -20.44 -8.04 -1.93
CA ASN A 176 -20.18 -9.48 -2.06
C ASN A 176 -19.54 -10.11 -0.82
N LEU A 177 -18.81 -9.35 -0.02
CA LEU A 177 -18.07 -9.85 1.15
C LEU A 177 -18.60 -9.30 2.49
N GLY A 178 -19.35 -8.19 2.47
CA GLY A 178 -19.83 -7.51 3.67
C GLY A 178 -18.76 -6.75 4.44
N PHE A 179 -19.18 -5.98 5.47
CA PHE A 179 -18.28 -5.08 6.23
C PHE A 179 -17.34 -5.82 7.19
N SER A 180 -17.70 -7.03 7.64
CA SER A 180 -16.84 -7.82 8.54
C SER A 180 -15.61 -8.41 7.87
N ASN A 181 -15.56 -8.41 6.54
CA ASN A 181 -14.46 -8.97 5.78
C ASN A 181 -13.27 -7.99 5.73
N ASP A 182 -12.06 -8.49 6.05
CA ASP A 182 -10.83 -7.68 6.06
C ASP A 182 -10.51 -7.03 4.72
N LEU A 183 -10.85 -7.66 3.59
CA LEU A 183 -10.64 -7.09 2.26
C LEU A 183 -11.56 -5.88 2.02
N THR A 184 -12.80 -5.91 2.54
CA THR A 184 -13.72 -4.77 2.48
C THR A 184 -13.21 -3.62 3.33
N GLN A 185 -12.75 -3.90 4.55
CA GLN A 185 -12.16 -2.89 5.44
C GLN A 185 -10.90 -2.27 4.83
N THR A 186 -10.04 -3.08 4.21
CA THR A 186 -8.86 -2.60 3.49
C THR A 186 -9.25 -1.72 2.30
N ALA A 187 -10.29 -2.09 1.55
CA ALA A 187 -10.77 -1.25 0.44
C ALA A 187 -11.34 0.08 0.93
N ALA A 188 -12.09 0.08 2.04
CA ALA A 188 -12.57 1.30 2.69
C ALA A 188 -11.43 2.21 3.13
N LEU A 189 -10.37 1.64 3.71
CA LEU A 189 -9.14 2.38 4.07
C LEU A 189 -8.50 3.06 2.87
N ASN A 190 -8.37 2.34 1.76
CA ASN A 190 -7.71 2.84 0.55
C ASN A 190 -8.54 3.95 -0.11
N VAL A 191 -9.86 3.76 -0.25
CA VAL A 191 -10.71 4.79 -0.85
C VAL A 191 -10.82 6.03 0.04
N SER A 192 -10.94 5.87 1.37
CA SER A 192 -10.97 7.00 2.32
C SER A 192 -9.66 7.79 2.28
N HIS A 193 -8.53 7.09 2.18
CA HIS A 193 -7.22 7.75 2.04
C HIS A 193 -7.15 8.61 0.76
N SER A 194 -7.51 8.04 -0.40
CA SER A 194 -7.52 8.80 -1.66
C SER A 194 -8.46 10.00 -1.63
N LEU A 195 -9.62 9.88 -0.99
CA LEU A 195 -10.57 10.98 -0.83
C LEU A 195 -10.01 12.09 0.03
N ILE A 196 -9.35 11.77 1.15
CA ILE A 196 -8.69 12.77 2.01
C ILE A 196 -7.58 13.49 1.24
N GLU A 197 -6.72 12.76 0.53
CA GLU A 197 -5.65 13.36 -0.27
C GLU A 197 -6.16 14.25 -1.42
N SER A 198 -7.37 13.98 -1.91
CA SER A 198 -8.05 14.79 -2.93
C SER A 198 -8.92 15.92 -2.34
N GLY A 199 -8.86 16.17 -1.02
CA GLY A 199 -9.66 17.20 -0.34
C GLY A 199 -11.16 16.88 -0.24
N ARG A 200 -11.60 15.66 -0.60
CA ARG A 200 -13.00 15.23 -0.56
C ARG A 200 -13.38 14.69 0.81
N ILE A 201 -13.16 15.50 1.84
CA ILE A 201 -13.27 15.13 3.26
C ILE A 201 -14.67 14.60 3.63
N PRO A 202 -15.80 15.23 3.22
CA PRO A 202 -17.13 14.73 3.58
C PRO A 202 -17.41 13.30 3.09
N GLU A 203 -16.93 12.96 1.89
CA GLU A 203 -17.09 11.62 1.34
C GLU A 203 -16.22 10.58 2.08
N ALA A 204 -14.99 10.94 2.43
CA ALA A 204 -14.12 10.08 3.22
C ALA A 204 -14.76 9.75 4.59
N LYS A 205 -15.31 10.76 5.26
CA LYS A 205 -16.03 10.61 6.53
C LYS A 205 -17.23 9.67 6.37
N SER A 206 -18.04 9.86 5.31
CA SER A 206 -19.21 9.02 5.03
C SER A 206 -18.84 7.53 4.94
N ILE A 207 -17.77 7.19 4.21
CA ILE A 207 -17.31 5.80 4.08
C ILE A 207 -16.83 5.26 5.43
N CYS A 208 -16.07 6.06 6.19
CA CYS A 208 -15.60 5.62 7.51
C CYS A 208 -16.76 5.36 8.47
N TYR A 209 -17.75 6.26 8.54
CA TYR A 209 -18.94 6.09 9.38
C TYR A 209 -19.78 4.90 8.94
N GLU A 210 -19.96 4.67 7.65
CA GLU A 210 -20.69 3.52 7.12
C GLU A 210 -20.09 2.20 7.63
N VAL A 211 -18.77 2.04 7.50
CA VAL A 211 -18.09 0.79 7.92
C VAL A 211 -18.07 0.62 9.44
N ILE A 212 -17.76 1.70 10.17
CA ILE A 212 -17.70 1.66 11.65
C ILE A 212 -19.08 1.39 12.24
N GLY A 213 -20.11 2.04 11.71
CA GLY A 213 -21.50 1.88 12.18
C GLY A 213 -22.14 0.54 11.86
N ALA A 214 -21.62 -0.16 10.84
CA ALA A 214 -22.11 -1.49 10.45
C ALA A 214 -21.57 -2.64 11.32
N LEU A 215 -20.57 -2.37 12.18
CA LEU A 215 -19.88 -3.40 12.95
C LEU A 215 -20.16 -3.31 14.45
N PRO A 216 -20.22 -4.45 15.16
CA PRO A 216 -20.39 -4.44 16.61
C PRO A 216 -19.13 -3.90 17.32
N PRO A 217 -19.28 -3.35 18.55
CA PRO A 217 -18.17 -2.70 19.28
C PRO A 217 -16.92 -3.56 19.46
N ASN A 218 -17.07 -4.88 19.64
CA ASN A 218 -15.95 -5.81 19.78
C ASN A 218 -15.12 -5.96 18.49
N ALA A 219 -15.70 -5.74 17.32
CA ALA A 219 -15.00 -5.78 16.04
C ALA A 219 -14.17 -4.50 15.78
N LEU A 220 -14.46 -3.39 16.47
CA LEU A 220 -13.81 -2.08 16.27
C LEU A 220 -12.35 -2.02 16.76
N THR A 221 -11.83 -3.10 17.34
CA THR A 221 -10.45 -3.21 17.82
C THR A 221 -9.55 -4.01 16.89
N SER A 222 -10.08 -4.55 15.78
CA SER A 222 -9.23 -5.17 14.74
C SER A 222 -8.26 -4.14 14.14
N PHE A 223 -7.12 -4.59 13.62
CA PHE A 223 -6.09 -3.70 13.09
C PHE A 223 -6.62 -2.78 11.99
N ASN A 224 -7.41 -3.31 11.05
CA ASN A 224 -8.01 -2.51 9.98
C ASN A 224 -8.98 -1.45 10.53
N MET A 225 -9.76 -1.80 11.55
CA MET A 225 -10.70 -0.87 12.16
C MET A 225 -10.00 0.23 12.97
N LEU A 226 -8.91 -0.09 13.67
CA LEU A 226 -8.09 0.92 14.32
C LEU A 226 -7.51 1.93 13.31
N ARG A 227 -7.06 1.45 12.14
CA ARG A 227 -6.60 2.30 11.05
C ARG A 227 -7.74 3.14 10.44
N LEU A 228 -8.93 2.55 10.25
CA LEU A 228 -10.08 3.28 9.71
C LEU A 228 -10.56 4.39 10.66
N ARG A 229 -10.61 4.10 11.96
CA ARG A 229 -10.91 5.10 13.00
C ARG A 229 -9.85 6.20 13.05
N GLN A 230 -8.56 5.88 12.80
CA GLN A 230 -7.51 6.89 12.66
C GLN A 230 -7.76 7.79 11.43
N LYS A 231 -8.18 7.21 10.30
CA LYS A 231 -8.51 7.98 9.09
C LYS A 231 -9.69 8.92 9.33
N LEU A 232 -10.72 8.45 10.05
CA LEU A 232 -11.86 9.28 10.41
C LEU A 232 -11.44 10.44 11.33
N ALA A 233 -10.65 10.16 12.38
CA ALA A 233 -10.13 11.21 13.27
C ALA A 233 -9.26 12.24 12.52
N TRP A 234 -8.49 11.79 11.53
CA TRP A 234 -7.73 12.69 10.66
C TRP A 234 -8.66 13.53 9.78
N ALA A 235 -9.68 12.92 9.18
CA ALA A 235 -10.67 13.65 8.38
C ALA A 235 -11.40 14.73 9.21
N GLU A 236 -11.75 14.44 10.48
CA GLU A 236 -12.33 15.45 11.39
C GLU A 236 -11.33 16.57 11.73
N PHE A 237 -10.06 16.22 11.90
CA PHE A 237 -9.01 17.22 12.13
C PHE A 237 -8.83 18.17 10.93
N ASP A 238 -8.82 17.63 9.70
CA ASP A 238 -8.67 18.42 8.47
C ASP A 238 -9.90 19.28 8.18
N ASP A 239 -11.09 18.78 8.54
CA ASP A 239 -12.36 19.50 8.45
C ASP A 239 -12.49 20.63 9.52
N GLY A 240 -11.51 20.74 10.43
CA GLY A 240 -11.51 21.74 11.49
C GLY A 240 -12.31 21.37 12.73
N ASN A 241 -12.92 20.19 12.79
CA ASN A 241 -13.69 19.66 13.91
C ASN A 241 -12.77 19.19 15.05
N LEU A 242 -11.93 20.11 15.58
CA LEU A 242 -10.82 19.79 16.48
C LEU A 242 -11.26 19.14 17.80
N ARG A 243 -12.48 19.43 18.29
CA ARG A 243 -13.03 18.79 19.51
C ARG A 243 -13.33 17.32 19.27
N GLU A 244 -13.99 17.04 18.16
CA GLU A 244 -14.35 15.68 17.73
C GLU A 244 -13.09 14.84 17.44
N ALA A 245 -12.17 15.41 16.65
CA ALA A 245 -10.89 14.77 16.34
C ALA A 245 -10.11 14.43 17.61
N GLN A 246 -10.05 15.33 18.58
CA GLN A 246 -9.37 15.10 19.88
C GLN A 246 -10.00 13.93 20.63
N ALA A 247 -11.33 13.92 20.77
CA ALA A 247 -12.05 12.83 21.45
C ALA A 247 -11.82 11.47 20.79
N MET A 248 -11.85 11.45 19.43
CA MET A 248 -11.56 10.25 18.67
C MET A 248 -10.11 9.77 18.85
N TYR A 249 -9.13 10.67 18.83
CA TYR A 249 -7.73 10.28 19.06
C TYR A 249 -7.47 9.80 20.49
N GLU A 250 -8.12 10.38 21.50
CA GLU A 250 -8.02 9.91 22.89
C GLU A 250 -8.57 8.52 23.08
N ASP A 251 -9.70 8.21 22.47
CA ASP A 251 -10.28 6.86 22.49
C ASP A 251 -9.42 5.86 21.70
N LEU A 252 -8.91 6.29 20.55
CA LEU A 252 -8.05 5.48 19.72
C LEU A 252 -6.69 5.19 20.38
N GLU A 253 -6.12 6.16 21.10
CA GLU A 253 -4.89 5.96 21.90
C GLU A 253 -5.09 4.85 22.93
N ARG A 254 -6.18 4.89 23.72
CA ARG A 254 -6.52 3.81 24.68
C ARG A 254 -6.64 2.46 23.98
N SER A 255 -7.31 2.42 22.84
CA SER A 255 -7.55 1.19 22.08
C SER A 255 -6.24 0.61 21.51
N THR A 256 -5.39 1.45 20.89
CA THR A 256 -4.12 1.03 20.29
C THR A 256 -3.08 0.62 21.34
N LEU A 257 -3.03 1.32 22.48
CA LEU A 257 -2.16 0.92 23.60
C LEU A 257 -2.52 -0.47 24.11
N ARG A 258 -3.81 -0.77 24.26
CA ARG A 258 -4.30 -2.06 24.76
C ARG A 258 -4.05 -3.20 23.78
N VAL A 259 -4.27 -2.98 22.47
CA VAL A 259 -4.25 -4.04 21.45
C VAL A 259 -2.86 -4.23 20.85
N LEU A 260 -2.14 -3.15 20.57
CA LEU A 260 -0.88 -3.17 19.81
C LEU A 260 0.34 -2.87 20.68
N GLY A 261 0.12 -2.26 21.84
CA GLY A 261 1.20 -1.83 22.73
C GLY A 261 1.81 -0.46 22.38
N PRO A 262 2.66 0.08 23.29
CA PRO A 262 3.17 1.44 23.18
C PRO A 262 4.20 1.65 22.06
N ALA A 263 4.94 0.62 21.67
CA ALA A 263 5.99 0.71 20.64
C ALA A 263 5.47 0.57 19.20
N HIS A 264 4.22 0.18 19.02
CA HIS A 264 3.66 -0.04 17.69
C HIS A 264 3.55 1.26 16.90
N PRO A 265 3.91 1.31 15.60
CA PRO A 265 3.89 2.53 14.78
C PRO A 265 2.52 3.24 14.76
N LEU A 266 1.42 2.49 14.69
CA LEU A 266 0.06 3.06 14.74
C LEU A 266 -0.18 3.79 16.06
N THR A 267 0.22 3.20 17.21
CA THR A 267 0.09 3.83 18.53
C THR A 267 0.89 5.12 18.62
N GLN A 268 2.12 5.12 18.11
CA GLN A 268 2.97 6.31 18.08
C GLN A 268 2.39 7.40 17.18
N GLY A 269 1.88 7.01 16.00
CA GLY A 269 1.21 7.95 15.09
C GLY A 269 -0.02 8.61 15.74
N VAL A 270 -0.86 7.82 16.40
CA VAL A 270 -2.05 8.34 17.14
C VAL A 270 -1.65 9.34 18.22
N LYS A 271 -0.62 9.04 19.02
CA LYS A 271 -0.11 9.97 20.05
C LYS A 271 0.39 11.29 19.43
N THR A 272 1.09 11.21 18.32
CA THR A 272 1.58 12.39 17.61
C THR A 272 0.43 13.26 17.13
N TYR A 273 -0.57 12.68 16.47
CA TYR A 273 -1.74 13.43 15.99
C TYR A 273 -2.58 13.99 17.15
N LEU A 274 -2.73 13.26 18.24
CA LEU A 274 -3.41 13.78 19.44
C LEU A 274 -2.70 15.02 20.00
N LYS A 275 -1.37 15.00 20.09
CA LYS A 275 -0.58 16.16 20.52
C LYS A 275 -0.78 17.37 19.60
N VAL A 276 -0.71 17.16 18.29
CA VAL A 276 -0.93 18.21 17.28
C VAL A 276 -2.35 18.77 17.37
N THR A 277 -3.36 17.89 17.50
CA THR A 277 -4.76 18.31 17.64
C THR A 277 -4.99 19.18 18.88
N ARG A 278 -4.43 18.78 20.02
CA ARG A 278 -4.50 19.56 21.27
C ARG A 278 -3.85 20.94 21.10
N SER A 279 -2.68 21.01 20.49
CA SER A 279 -1.97 22.27 20.25
C SER A 279 -2.76 23.20 19.32
N ARG A 280 -3.31 22.67 18.20
CA ARG A 280 -4.12 23.46 17.26
C ARG A 280 -5.41 23.96 17.90
N ARG A 281 -6.06 23.11 18.72
CA ARG A 281 -7.25 23.51 19.47
C ARG A 281 -6.96 24.61 20.48
N ALA A 282 -5.87 24.50 21.25
CA ALA A 282 -5.45 25.52 22.19
C ALA A 282 -5.17 26.86 21.50
N ALA A 283 -4.48 26.85 20.35
CA ALA A 283 -4.24 28.03 19.54
C ALA A 283 -5.54 28.68 19.02
N ALA A 284 -6.52 27.89 18.64
CA ALA A 284 -7.82 28.36 18.17
C ALA A 284 -8.71 28.95 19.28
N THR A 285 -8.39 28.70 20.56
CA THR A 285 -9.12 29.25 21.73
C THR A 285 -8.45 30.48 22.33
N LEU A 286 -7.23 30.84 21.88
CA LEU A 286 -6.60 32.09 22.31
C LEU A 286 -7.34 33.28 21.68
N PRO A 287 -7.74 34.31 22.45
CA PRO A 287 -8.31 35.52 21.89
C PRO A 287 -7.31 36.15 20.94
N ALA A 288 -7.76 36.63 19.79
CA ALA A 288 -6.94 37.44 18.90
C ALA A 288 -6.45 38.67 19.68
N PHE A 289 -5.22 38.64 20.15
CA PHE A 289 -4.61 39.77 20.79
C PHE A 289 -4.46 40.88 19.75
N GLY A 290 -5.30 41.95 19.93
CA GLY A 290 -5.03 43.31 19.57
C GLY A 290 -4.70 43.60 18.11
N GLN A 291 -5.71 43.68 17.26
CA GLN A 291 -5.74 44.80 16.33
C GLN A 291 -6.26 45.99 17.14
N ASN A 292 -5.38 46.63 17.94
CA ASN A 292 -5.61 47.96 18.39
C ASN A 292 -5.58 48.85 17.15
N SER A 293 -6.76 49.28 16.75
CA SER A 293 -6.97 50.46 15.93
C SER A 293 -6.45 51.70 16.74
N ASP A 294 -5.17 51.99 16.64
CA ASP A 294 -4.70 53.33 16.88
C ASP A 294 -5.17 54.23 15.73
N SER A 295 -6.43 54.63 15.80
CA SER A 295 -7.01 55.76 15.09
C SER A 295 -7.09 56.97 16.03
N ASP A 296 -5.95 57.47 16.45
CA ASP A 296 -5.80 58.81 17.01
C ASP A 296 -4.46 59.40 16.57
N ALA A 297 -4.38 59.75 15.28
CA ALA A 297 -3.38 60.71 14.81
C ALA A 297 -4.07 62.07 14.69
N PRO A 298 -3.61 63.11 15.42
CA PRO A 298 -4.15 64.45 15.26
C PRO A 298 -3.80 64.97 13.86
N GLY A 299 -4.80 65.56 13.23
CA GLY A 299 -4.69 66.18 11.89
C GLY A 299 -3.61 67.30 11.88
N PRO A 300 -2.88 67.44 10.76
CA PRO A 300 -1.95 68.54 10.61
C PRO A 300 -2.75 69.85 10.40
N GLY A 301 -2.49 70.83 11.31
CA GLY A 301 -3.01 72.17 11.26
C GLY A 301 -2.65 72.89 9.95
N GLU A 302 -3.61 73.61 9.45
CA GLU A 302 -3.43 74.61 8.38
C GLU A 302 -2.48 75.69 8.85
N ASP A 303 -1.35 75.83 8.19
CA ASP A 303 -0.58 77.06 8.15
C ASP A 303 -0.24 77.45 6.70
N ARG A 304 -0.99 78.42 6.21
CA ARG A 304 -0.61 79.16 5.03
C ARG A 304 0.33 80.29 5.40
N PRO A 305 1.42 80.53 4.73
CA PRO A 305 1.93 81.88 4.51
C PRO A 305 1.63 82.37 3.08
N ARG A 306 1.26 83.67 3.09
CA ARG A 306 1.10 84.44 1.87
C ARG A 306 2.46 84.90 1.33
N ARG A 307 2.57 85.00 0.04
CA ARG A 307 3.22 85.93 -0.85
C ARG A 307 4.68 86.34 -0.47
N GLU A 308 5.64 86.13 -1.36
CA GLU A 308 5.99 87.06 -2.47
C GLU A 308 6.68 86.33 -3.60
#